data_a020c98d089755c6e709a0f5670801b4
#
_entry.id   a020c98d089755c6e709a0f5670801b4
#
_cell.length_a   1.000
_cell.length_b   1.000
_cell.length_c   1.000
_cell.angle_alpha   90.00
_cell.angle_beta   90.00
_cell.angle_gamma   90.00
#
_symmetry.space_group_name_H-M   'P 1'
#
loop_
_entity.id
_entity.type
_entity.pdbx_description
1 polymer ?
#
loop_
_entity_poly.entity_id
_entity_poly.type
_entity_poly.pdbx_seq_one_letter_code
_entity_poly.pdbx_strand_id
1 'polypeptide(L)' 'MEEILKGQDDRIKDQINKFKEQDDRLKEQDQVIRELMKKIEQLENENRYLRSLVEMPAFGFNFH' A
#
# COMPACT_ATOMS: atom_id res chain seq x y z
N MET A 1 -43.85 -1.94 19.13
CA MET A 1 -43.52 -1.36 17.82
C MET A 1 -42.34 -0.40 17.91
N GLU A 2 -42.39 0.53 18.85
CA GLU A 2 -41.27 1.47 19.01
C GLU A 2 -39.95 0.77 19.32
N GLU A 3 -39.99 -0.27 20.11
CA GLU A 3 -38.79 -1.01 20.48
C GLU A 3 -38.15 -1.69 19.29
N ILE A 4 -38.96 -2.19 18.39
CA ILE A 4 -38.45 -2.84 17.18
C ILE A 4 -37.79 -1.82 16.27
N LEU A 5 -38.42 -0.67 16.10
CA LEU A 5 -37.88 0.39 15.26
C LEU A 5 -36.59 0.94 15.85
N LYS A 6 -36.53 1.06 17.16
CA LYS A 6 -35.35 1.53 17.85
C LYS A 6 -34.19 0.54 17.67
N GLY A 7 -34.48 -0.76 17.79
CA GLY A 7 -33.48 -1.78 17.58
C GLY A 7 -32.93 -1.77 16.18
N GLN A 8 -33.78 -1.56 15.17
CA GLN A 8 -33.36 -1.47 13.79
C GLN A 8 -32.49 -0.24 13.55
N ASP A 9 -32.88 0.88 14.15
CA ASP A 9 -32.11 2.11 14.02
C ASP A 9 -30.71 1.96 14.60
N ASP A 10 -30.61 1.33 15.76
CA ASP A 10 -29.33 1.06 16.41
C ASP A 10 -28.46 0.15 15.56
N ARG A 11 -29.04 -0.86 14.91
CA ARG A 11 -28.30 -1.75 14.02
C ARG A 11 -27.77 -1.01 12.82
N ILE A 12 -28.57 -0.12 12.27
CA ILE A 12 -28.17 0.66 11.11
C ILE A 12 -26.99 1.59 11.50
N LYS A 13 -27.08 2.23 12.66
CA LYS A 13 -26.01 3.07 13.15
C LYS A 13 -24.73 2.28 13.35
N ASP A 14 -24.82 1.09 13.91
CA ASP A 14 -23.67 0.20 14.09
C ASP A 14 -23.03 -0.16 12.75
N GLN A 15 -23.85 -0.49 11.77
CA GLN A 15 -23.36 -0.82 10.45
C GLN A 15 -22.65 0.35 9.79
N ILE A 16 -23.22 1.53 9.91
CA ILE A 16 -22.61 2.74 9.36
C ILE A 16 -21.26 2.98 10.02
N ASN A 17 -21.18 2.83 11.32
CA ASN A 17 -19.92 3.00 12.04
C ASN A 17 -18.87 1.99 11.59
N LYS A 18 -19.28 0.74 11.39
CA LYS A 18 -18.37 -0.30 10.91
C LYS A 18 -17.87 0.00 9.52
N PHE A 19 -18.73 0.49 8.65
CA PHE A 19 -18.33 0.86 7.30
C PHE A 19 -17.34 2.02 7.32
N LYS A 20 -17.55 2.99 8.19
CA LYS A 20 -16.62 4.10 8.34
C LYS A 20 -15.26 3.62 8.80
N GLU A 21 -15.23 2.72 9.77
CA GLU A 21 -13.98 2.16 10.27
C GLU A 21 -13.25 1.39 9.17
N GLN A 22 -13.98 0.60 8.40
CA GLN A 22 -13.40 -0.15 7.29
C GLN A 22 -12.84 0.79 6.23
N ASP A 23 -13.57 1.85 5.93
CA ASP A 23 -13.15 2.82 4.95
C ASP A 23 -11.86 3.50 5.38
N ASP A 24 -11.76 3.86 6.66
CA ASP A 24 -10.55 4.47 7.20
C ASP A 24 -9.38 3.50 7.12
N ARG A 25 -9.59 2.23 7.45
CA ARG A 25 -8.55 1.21 7.36
C ARG A 25 -8.08 1.02 5.92
N LEU A 26 -9.02 1.03 4.99
CA LEU A 26 -8.68 0.90 3.58
C LEU A 26 -7.84 2.07 3.10
N LYS A 27 -8.16 3.27 3.55
CA LYS A 27 -7.38 4.44 3.21
C LYS A 27 -5.96 4.35 3.76
N GLU A 28 -5.82 3.89 5.00
CA GLU A 28 -4.51 3.69 5.61
C GLU A 28 -3.71 2.64 4.87
N GLN A 29 -4.35 1.53 4.54
CA GLN A 29 -3.69 0.46 3.79
C GLN A 29 -3.25 0.96 2.42
N ASP A 30 -4.10 1.72 1.76
CA ASP A 30 -3.78 2.26 0.46
C ASP A 30 -2.56 3.17 0.52
N GLN A 31 -2.47 3.97 1.56
CA GLN A 31 -1.31 4.84 1.78
C GLN A 31 -0.04 4.03 1.98
N VAL A 32 -0.10 2.99 2.79
CA VAL A 32 1.05 2.12 3.04
C VAL A 32 1.48 1.44 1.73
N ILE A 33 0.52 0.97 0.95
CA ILE A 33 0.82 0.35 -0.34
C ILE A 33 1.54 1.34 -1.25
N ARG A 34 1.08 2.56 -1.31
CA ARG A 34 1.72 3.59 -2.13
C ARG A 34 3.16 3.86 -1.69
N GLU A 35 3.37 3.93 -0.39
CA GLU A 35 4.70 4.15 0.15
C GLU A 35 5.64 2.98 -0.16
N LEU A 36 5.12 1.76 -0.03
CA LEU A 36 5.88 0.57 -0.36
C LEU A 36 6.22 0.53 -1.85
N MET A 37 5.28 0.90 -2.70
CA MET A 37 5.52 0.94 -4.14
C MET A 37 6.62 1.94 -4.48
N LYS A 38 6.66 3.07 -3.81
CA LYS A 38 7.73 4.04 -4.01
C LYS A 38 9.08 3.47 -3.61
N LYS A 39 9.12 2.75 -2.49
CA LYS A 39 10.36 2.12 -2.04
C LYS A 39 10.81 1.04 -3.02
N ILE A 40 9.88 0.25 -3.51
CA ILE A 40 10.19 -0.77 -4.48
C ILE A 40 10.79 -0.14 -5.75
N GLU A 41 10.17 0.90 -6.24
CA GLU A 41 10.66 1.61 -7.40
C GLU A 41 12.07 2.16 -7.16
N GLN A 42 12.29 2.73 -6.00
CA GLN A 42 13.59 3.25 -5.63
C GLN A 42 14.64 2.14 -5.59
N LEU A 43 14.31 1.02 -4.97
CA LEU A 43 15.22 -0.10 -4.90
C LEU A 43 15.51 -0.71 -6.27
N GLU A 44 14.49 -0.78 -7.12
CA GLU A 44 14.67 -1.26 -8.47
C GLU A 44 15.62 -0.36 -9.25
N ASN A 45 15.49 0.94 -9.09
CA ASN A 45 16.36 1.90 -9.74
C ASN A 45 17.80 1.77 -9.23
N GLU A 46 17.96 1.62 -7.91
CA GLU A 46 19.27 1.42 -7.33
C GLU A 46 19.90 0.11 -7.80
N ASN A 47 19.10 -0.94 -7.85
CA ASN A 47 19.60 -2.22 -8.34
C ASN A 47 20.01 -2.14 -9.80
N ARG A 48 19.23 -1.44 -10.58
CA ARG A 48 19.55 -1.24 -12.00
C ARG A 48 20.86 -0.47 -12.15
N TYR A 49 21.03 0.55 -11.34
CA TYR A 49 22.24 1.33 -11.35
C TYR A 49 23.44 0.48 -10.95
N LEU A 50 23.32 -0.27 -9.86
CA LEU A 50 24.39 -1.12 -9.39
C LEU A 50 24.73 -2.21 -10.41
N ARG A 51 23.72 -2.76 -11.02
CA ARG A 51 23.93 -3.78 -12.04
C ARG A 51 24.66 -3.20 -13.24
N SER A 52 24.31 -1.99 -13.62
CA SER A 52 24.99 -1.35 -14.72
C SER A 52 26.45 -1.06 -14.41
N LEU A 53 26.77 -0.77 -13.17
CA LEU A 53 28.15 -0.59 -12.76
C LEU A 53 28.95 -1.88 -12.87
N VAL A 54 28.32 -2.99 -12.51
CA VAL A 54 29.01 -4.27 -12.55
C VAL A 54 29.14 -4.81 -13.98
N GLU A 55 28.14 -4.57 -14.78
CA GLU A 55 28.09 -5.09 -16.15
C GLU A 55 28.72 -4.17 -17.18
N MET A 56 29.21 -3.04 -16.78
CA MET A 56 29.79 -2.06 -17.69
C MET A 56 31.06 -2.59 -18.32
N PRO A 57 31.11 -2.66 -19.64
CA PRO A 57 32.35 -3.08 -20.30
C PRO A 57 33.50 -2.15 -20.01
N ALA A 58 33.16 -0.96 -19.63
CA ALA A 58 34.19 0.01 -19.35
C ALA A 58 35.04 -0.38 -18.17
N PHE A 59 34.54 -1.16 -17.30
CA PHE A 59 35.33 -1.68 -16.27
C PHE A 59 36.36 -2.55 -16.80
N GLY A 60 36.14 -2.88 -17.97
CA GLY A 60 37.07 -3.41 -18.61
C GLY A 60 37.70 -4.51 -18.12
N PHE A 61 37.65 -4.67 -17.62
CA PHE A 61 38.14 -5.57 -17.21
C PHE A 61 37.94 -6.53 -17.87
N ASN A 62 37.46 -6.48 -18.33
CA ASN A 62 37.31 -7.29 -18.87
C ASN A 62 37.75 -8.08 -19.24
N PHE A 63 37.72 -8.25 -19.16
CA PHE A 63 37.97 -8.99 -19.22
C PHE A 63 38.09 -9.70 -20.02
N HIS A 64 38.03 -9.65 -20.30
CA HIS A 64 38.05 -10.48 -21.03
C HIS A 64 38.80 -11.14 -21.00
#